data_dfebfebaba387e4f82813f903e5babeb
#
_entry.id   dfebfebaba387e4f82813f903e5babeb
#
_cell.length_a   1.000
_cell.length_b   1.000
_cell.length_c   1.000
_cell.angle_alpha   90.00
_cell.angle_beta   90.00
_cell.angle_gamma   90.00
#
_symmetry.space_group_name_H-M   'P 1'
#
loop_
_entity.id
_entity.type
_entity.pdbx_description
1 polymer ?
#
loop_
_entity_poly.entity_id
_entity_poly.type
_entity_poly.pdbx_seq_one_letter_code
_entity_poly.pdbx_strand_id
1 'polypeptide(L)' 'MAKSEPIEVEAEVVQALPNTMFRLEFELGGKKHSVLGHISGRLRKNFIRILPGDTVRVELSPYDLSRGRITRRL' A
#
# COMPACT_ATOMS: atom_id res chain seq x y z
N MET A 1 -27.39 0.61 -5.52
CA MET A 1 -26.32 1.57 -5.36
C MET A 1 -24.97 0.86 -5.42
N ALA A 2 -24.13 1.28 -6.29
CA ALA A 2 -22.82 0.65 -6.44
C ALA A 2 -21.91 1.08 -5.30
N LYS A 3 -21.32 0.13 -4.62
CA LYS A 3 -20.29 0.41 -3.65
C LYS A 3 -18.96 0.50 -4.39
N SER A 4 -18.20 1.54 -4.08
CA SER A 4 -16.83 1.62 -4.57
C SER A 4 -16.00 0.61 -3.80
N GLU A 5 -15.56 -0.43 -4.47
CA GLU A 5 -14.68 -1.41 -3.85
C GLU A 5 -13.23 -0.93 -3.96
N PRO A 6 -12.44 -1.14 -2.91
CA PRO A 6 -11.02 -0.78 -3.00
C PRO A 6 -10.34 -1.61 -4.07
N ILE A 7 -9.38 -0.99 -4.73
CA ILE A 7 -8.54 -1.68 -5.70
C ILE A 7 -7.37 -2.28 -4.93
N GLU A 8 -7.23 -3.59 -4.99
CA GLU A 8 -6.11 -4.26 -4.33
C GLU A 8 -4.99 -4.50 -5.32
N VAL A 9 -3.78 -4.09 -4.96
CA VAL A 9 -2.59 -4.31 -5.77
C VAL A 9 -1.47 -4.81 -4.89
N GLU A 10 -0.51 -5.51 -5.51
CA GLU A 10 0.73 -5.86 -4.85
C GLU A 10 1.75 -4.79 -5.19
N ALA A 11 2.42 -4.26 -4.18
CA ALA A 11 3.38 -3.19 -4.35
C ALA A 11 4.66 -3.52 -3.61
N GLU A 12 5.75 -2.94 -4.08
CA GLU A 12 7.05 -3.07 -3.45
C GLU A 12 7.30 -1.85 -2.58
N VAL A 13 7.79 -2.07 -1.37
CA VAL A 13 8.18 -0.98 -0.47
C VAL A 13 9.54 -0.47 -0.93
N VAL A 14 9.61 0.78 -1.36
CA VAL A 14 10.87 1.35 -1.84
C VAL A 14 11.51 2.26 -0.81
N GLN A 15 10.74 2.81 0.12
CA GLN A 15 11.29 3.69 1.14
C GLN A 15 10.37 3.73 2.37
N ALA A 16 10.97 3.71 3.54
CA ALA A 16 10.25 3.95 4.79
C ALA A 16 10.28 5.44 5.09
N LEU A 17 9.12 5.99 5.42
CA LEU A 17 8.94 7.41 5.70
C LEU A 17 8.53 7.58 7.16
N PRO A 18 8.63 8.80 7.71
CA PRO A 18 8.15 9.06 9.06
C PRO A 18 6.65 8.77 9.21
N ASN A 19 6.21 8.58 10.46
CA ASN A 19 4.79 8.42 10.82
C ASN A 19 4.15 7.19 10.24
N THR A 20 4.91 6.09 10.18
CA THR A 20 4.43 4.79 9.67
C THR A 20 3.92 4.87 8.24
N MET A 21 4.47 5.79 7.46
CA MET A 21 4.18 5.91 6.04
C MET A 21 5.27 5.22 5.25
N PHE A 22 4.92 4.80 4.05
CA PHE A 22 5.85 4.12 3.15
C PHE A 22 5.64 4.61 1.73
N ARG A 23 6.74 4.73 1.00
CA ARG A 23 6.65 4.94 -0.45
C ARG A 23 6.62 3.57 -1.10
N LEU A 24 5.60 3.34 -1.90
CA LEU A 24 5.37 2.07 -2.55
C LEU A 24 5.37 2.26 -4.05
N GLU A 25 5.75 1.23 -4.78
CA GLU A 25 5.66 1.21 -6.23
C GLU A 25 4.95 -0.04 -6.68
N PHE A 26 4.07 0.10 -7.64
CA PHE A 26 3.43 -1.03 -8.28
C PHE A 26 3.35 -0.77 -9.78
N GLU A 27 3.21 -1.84 -10.54
CA GLU A 27 3.13 -1.76 -11.99
C GLU A 27 1.72 -2.07 -12.43
N LEU A 28 1.19 -1.21 -13.28
CA LEU A 28 -0.14 -1.37 -13.82
C LEU A 28 -0.12 -0.93 -15.28
N GLY A 29 -0.54 -1.83 -16.18
CA GLY A 29 -0.57 -1.52 -17.60
C GLY A 29 0.81 -1.21 -18.17
N GLY A 30 1.86 -1.83 -17.64
CA GLY A 30 3.21 -1.63 -18.11
C GLY A 30 3.86 -0.35 -17.60
N LYS A 31 3.20 0.37 -16.71
CA LYS A 31 3.75 1.60 -16.13
C LYS A 31 3.88 1.48 -14.63
N LYS A 32 4.95 2.03 -14.09
CA LYS A 32 5.16 2.07 -12.65
C LYS A 32 4.45 3.26 -12.05
N HIS A 33 3.78 3.02 -10.94
CA HIS A 33 3.06 4.04 -10.20
C HIS A 33 3.62 4.10 -8.78
N SER A 34 3.76 5.31 -8.25
CA SER A 34 4.17 5.53 -6.88
C SER A 34 2.95 5.85 -6.03
N VAL A 35 2.92 5.28 -4.83
CA VAL A 35 1.82 5.45 -3.90
C VAL A 35 2.39 5.70 -2.52
N LEU A 36 1.76 6.59 -1.77
CA LEU A 36 2.04 6.72 -0.34
C LEU A 36 1.14 5.76 0.41
N GLY A 37 1.76 4.82 1.12
CA GLY A 37 1.03 3.82 1.88
C GLY A 37 1.17 4.03 3.37
N HIS A 38 0.12 3.71 4.10
CA HIS A 38 0.17 3.68 5.56
C HIS A 38 -0.24 2.28 6.04
N ILE A 39 0.21 1.94 7.23
CA ILE A 39 -0.08 0.63 7.81
C ILE A 39 -1.50 0.63 8.36
N SER A 40 -2.28 -0.41 8.02
CA SER A 40 -3.60 -0.57 8.58
C SER A 40 -3.51 -0.80 10.09
N GLY A 41 -4.58 -0.48 10.81
CA GLY A 41 -4.61 -0.71 12.26
C GLY A 41 -4.40 -2.17 12.64
N ARG A 42 -4.86 -3.08 11.78
CA ARG A 42 -4.68 -4.52 12.02
C ARG A 42 -3.21 -4.90 11.97
N LEU A 43 -2.47 -4.41 10.99
CA LEU A 43 -1.03 -4.70 10.89
C LEU A 43 -0.27 -4.08 12.04
N ARG A 44 -0.64 -2.87 12.44
CA ARG A 44 0.00 -2.20 13.56
C ARG A 44 -0.20 -2.98 14.85
N LYS A 45 -1.40 -3.53 15.05
CA LYS A 45 -1.70 -4.35 16.22
C LYS A 45 -0.85 -5.60 16.30
N ASN A 46 -0.55 -6.19 15.16
CA ASN A 46 0.22 -7.44 15.08
C ASN A 46 1.72 -7.20 15.03
N PHE A 47 2.18 -5.95 15.17
CA PHE A 47 3.59 -5.59 15.18
C PHE A 47 4.36 -6.08 13.96
N ILE A 48 3.70 -6.12 12.82
CA ILE A 48 4.34 -6.56 11.59
C ILE A 48 5.29 -5.47 11.12
N ARG A 49 6.56 -5.85 10.94
CA ARG A 49 7.58 -4.93 10.47
C ARG A 49 7.62 -4.94 8.96
N ILE A 50 7.59 -3.77 8.36
CA ILE A 50 7.69 -3.60 6.92
C ILE A 50 8.97 -2.86 6.61
N LEU A 51 9.77 -3.43 5.72
CA LEU A 51 11.09 -2.89 5.37
C LEU A 51 11.16 -2.65 3.87
N PRO A 52 12.04 -1.73 3.42
CA PRO A 52 12.26 -1.57 1.98
C PRO A 52 12.66 -2.91 1.35
N GLY A 53 12.10 -3.18 0.18
CA GLY A 53 12.29 -4.43 -0.52
C GLY A 53 11.19 -5.45 -0.27
N ASP A 54 10.37 -5.24 0.75
CA ASP A 54 9.23 -6.13 1.01
C ASP A 54 8.14 -5.92 -0.02
N THR A 55 7.40 -6.97 -0.30
CA THR A 55 6.20 -6.89 -1.13
C THR A 55 5.00 -6.89 -0.19
N VAL A 56 4.07 -5.98 -0.45
CA VAL A 56 2.89 -5.81 0.40
C VAL A 56 1.64 -5.74 -0.46
N ARG A 57 0.52 -6.08 0.14
CA ARG A 57 -0.77 -5.87 -0.50
C ARG A 57 -1.33 -4.55 -0.02
N VAL A 58 -1.79 -3.74 -0.98
CA VAL A 58 -2.24 -2.38 -0.73
C VAL A 58 -3.64 -2.22 -1.27
N GLU A 59 -4.50 -1.59 -0.48
CA GLU A 59 -5.82 -1.17 -0.95
C GLU A 59 -5.76 0.29 -1.35
N LEU A 60 -6.17 0.56 -2.59
CA LEU A 60 -6.23 1.91 -3.13
C LEU A 60 -7.68 2.32 -3.26
N SER A 61 -7.95 3.60 -2.98
CA SER A 61 -9.26 4.15 -3.26
C SER A 61 -9.40 4.37 -4.77
N PRO A 62 -10.53 3.99 -5.38
CA PRO A 62 -10.73 4.31 -6.79
C PRO A 62 -10.78 5.82 -7.05
N TYR A 63 -10.98 6.62 -6.01
CA TYR A 63 -11.05 8.07 -6.14
C TYR A 63 -9.70 8.74 -5.93
N ASP A 64 -8.73 8.03 -5.36
CA ASP A 64 -7.41 8.61 -5.10
C ASP A 64 -6.37 7.51 -5.13
N LEU A 65 -5.76 7.31 -6.28
CA LEU A 65 -4.76 6.26 -6.47
C LEU A 65 -3.38 6.65 -5.98
N SER A 66 -3.23 7.85 -5.42
CA SER A 66 -1.94 8.28 -4.89
C SER A 66 -1.72 7.85 -3.45
N ARG A 67 -2.74 7.36 -2.78
CA ARG A 67 -2.66 6.91 -1.40
C ARG A 67 -3.24 5.52 -1.26
N GLY A 68 -2.61 4.72 -0.42
CA GLY A 68 -3.08 3.37 -0.19
C GLY A 68 -2.93 2.97 1.26
N ARG A 69 -3.60 1.89 1.61
CA ARG A 69 -3.50 1.29 2.92
C ARG A 69 -2.89 -0.08 2.78
N ILE A 70 -1.79 -0.31 3.48
CA ILE A 70 -1.14 -1.60 3.49
C ILE A 70 -1.95 -2.53 4.38
N THR A 71 -2.45 -3.61 3.80
CA THR A 71 -3.32 -4.54 4.52
C THR A 71 -2.61 -5.85 4.86
N ARG A 72 -1.54 -6.18 4.16
CA ARG A 72 -0.87 -7.44 4.34
C ARG A 72 0.57 -7.35 3.84
N ARG A 73 1.47 -7.99 4.54
CA ARG A 73 2.83 -8.22 4.04
C ARG A 73 2.87 -9.61 3.40
N LEU A 74 3.38 -9.67 2.20
CA LEU A 74 3.45 -10.91 1.45
C LEU A 74 4.79 -11.63 1.62
#